data_0810702cb17e663cecadd9443cbf0fd4
#
_entry.id   0810702cb17e663cecadd9443cbf0fd4
#
_cell.length_a   1.000
_cell.length_b   1.000
_cell.length_c   1.000
_cell.angle_alpha   90.00
_cell.angle_beta   90.00
_cell.angle_gamma   90.00
#
_symmetry.space_group_name_H-M   'P 1'
#
loop_
_entity.id
_entity.type
_entity.pdbx_description
1 polymer ?
#
loop_
_entity_poly.entity_id
_entity_poly.type
_entity_poly.pdbx_seq_one_letter_code
_entity_poly.pdbx_strand_id
1 'polypeptide(L)'
;EGLRFFAENEGPYLVHCTEGKDRAGFVSALLECLMGATYDEVVADYMTTYVNYYHLEEGGEQYEAVKNSNIVSILTNITGAAEDTDLTTVDLAAAAEDYMLDAGLTADEVTALKANLAKDYTVETEAPAEETPEEPVPQAQTYTVEAGDCLWNIAYEVYGTGTRWTVIYEANRDTIRDHIGQVLTIPAA
;
A
#
# COMPACT_ATOMS: atom_id res chain seq x y z
N GLU A 1 -11.23 3.01 -15.03
CA GLU A 1 -12.03 1.81 -14.66
C GLU A 1 -11.92 1.52 -13.16
N GLY A 2 -10.73 1.49 -12.53
CA GLY A 2 -10.57 1.18 -11.11
C GLY A 2 -11.36 2.12 -10.19
N LEU A 3 -11.35 3.41 -10.43
CA LEU A 3 -12.11 4.37 -9.63
C LEU A 3 -13.64 4.19 -9.76
N ARG A 4 -14.12 3.77 -10.93
CA ARG A 4 -15.53 3.40 -11.11
C ARG A 4 -15.89 2.18 -10.27
N PHE A 5 -15.01 1.19 -10.20
CA PHE A 5 -15.23 0.04 -9.34
C PHE A 5 -15.42 0.48 -7.88
N PHE A 6 -14.63 1.43 -7.37
CA PHE A 6 -14.80 1.96 -6.01
C PHE A 6 -16.08 2.80 -5.84
N ALA A 7 -16.52 3.49 -6.90
CA ALA A 7 -17.78 4.20 -6.87
C ALA A 7 -19.01 3.27 -6.85
N GLU A 8 -18.92 2.13 -7.53
CA GLU A 8 -20.01 1.17 -7.71
C GLU A 8 -20.08 0.10 -6.61
N ASN A 9 -19.01 -0.10 -5.86
CA ASN A 9 -18.90 -1.16 -4.85
C ASN A 9 -18.50 -0.60 -3.50
N GLU A 10 -18.97 -1.22 -2.42
CA GLU A 10 -18.54 -0.88 -1.06
C GLU A 10 -17.22 -1.56 -0.73
N GLY A 11 -16.37 -0.89 0.10
CA GLY A 11 -15.08 -1.42 0.55
C GLY A 11 -15.21 -2.58 1.56
N PRO A 12 -14.11 -3.00 2.16
CA PRO A 12 -12.79 -2.35 2.06
C PRO A 12 -12.11 -2.57 0.71
N TYR A 13 -11.25 -1.62 0.30
CA TYR A 13 -10.53 -1.70 -0.97
C TYR A 13 -9.04 -1.96 -0.75
N LEU A 14 -8.42 -2.69 -1.67
CA LEU A 14 -6.98 -2.85 -1.75
C LEU A 14 -6.48 -2.38 -3.12
N VAL A 15 -5.63 -1.36 -3.12
CA VAL A 15 -4.93 -0.89 -4.32
C VAL A 15 -3.51 -1.41 -4.28
N HIS A 16 -3.09 -2.14 -5.31
CA HIS A 16 -1.72 -2.64 -5.39
C HIS A 16 -1.12 -2.50 -6.78
N CYS A 17 0.19 -2.45 -6.86
CA CYS A 17 0.96 -2.64 -8.07
C CYS A 17 2.17 -3.53 -7.74
N THR A 18 3.26 -3.47 -8.50
CA THR A 18 4.42 -4.32 -8.21
C THR A 18 5.14 -3.95 -6.91
N GLU A 19 5.37 -2.65 -6.69
CA GLU A 19 6.11 -2.12 -5.52
C GLU A 19 5.25 -1.22 -4.61
N GLY A 20 4.00 -0.97 -4.97
CA GLY A 20 3.09 -0.13 -4.19
C GLY A 20 3.28 1.39 -4.36
N LYS A 21 4.40 1.85 -4.88
CA LYS A 21 4.80 3.27 -4.90
C LYS A 21 4.40 4.06 -6.14
N ASP A 22 4.40 3.45 -7.33
CA ASP A 22 4.19 4.19 -8.57
C ASP A 22 2.68 4.27 -8.92
N ARG A 23 2.13 3.21 -9.51
CA ARG A 23 0.72 3.18 -9.93
C ARG A 23 -0.25 3.21 -8.74
N ALA A 24 0.04 2.42 -7.71
CA ALA A 24 -0.75 2.44 -6.48
C ALA A 24 -0.57 3.76 -5.74
N GLY A 25 0.66 4.27 -5.63
CA GLY A 25 0.94 5.56 -5.00
C GLY A 25 0.24 6.73 -5.69
N PHE A 26 0.15 6.73 -7.04
CA PHE A 26 -0.64 7.72 -7.77
C PHE A 26 -2.13 7.66 -7.40
N VAL A 27 -2.71 6.44 -7.35
CA VAL A 27 -4.13 6.27 -7.00
C VAL A 27 -4.37 6.68 -5.55
N SER A 28 -3.51 6.31 -4.61
CA SER A 28 -3.62 6.72 -3.20
C SER A 28 -3.59 8.24 -3.07
N ALA A 29 -2.57 8.90 -3.63
CA ALA A 29 -2.44 10.36 -3.59
C ALA A 29 -3.67 11.07 -4.18
N LEU A 30 -4.21 10.57 -5.30
CA LEU A 30 -5.41 11.12 -5.92
C LEU A 30 -6.65 10.98 -5.01
N LEU A 31 -6.80 9.83 -4.35
CA LEU A 31 -7.91 9.58 -3.42
C LEU A 31 -7.77 10.38 -2.13
N GLU A 32 -6.56 10.52 -1.60
CA GLU A 32 -6.27 11.36 -0.44
C GLU A 32 -6.60 12.84 -0.71
N CYS A 33 -6.16 13.37 -1.87
CA CYS A 33 -6.53 14.70 -2.31
C CYS A 33 -8.05 14.85 -2.38
N LEU A 34 -8.76 13.91 -3.05
CA LEU A 34 -10.22 13.94 -3.18
C LEU A 34 -10.93 13.96 -1.81
N MET A 35 -10.36 13.28 -0.81
CA MET A 35 -10.91 13.22 0.55
C MET A 35 -10.46 14.39 1.44
N GLY A 36 -9.72 15.35 0.90
CA GLY A 36 -9.37 16.61 1.57
C GLY A 36 -8.07 16.58 2.36
N ALA A 37 -7.20 15.62 2.10
CA ALA A 37 -5.86 15.63 2.67
C ALA A 37 -5.06 16.86 2.20
N THR A 38 -4.27 17.42 3.09
CA THR A 38 -3.37 18.53 2.79
C THR A 38 -2.16 18.07 1.98
N TYR A 39 -1.48 19.01 1.33
CA TYR A 39 -0.22 18.73 0.63
C TYR A 39 0.78 17.95 1.50
N ASP A 40 0.98 18.39 2.74
CA ASP A 40 1.94 17.78 3.65
C ASP A 40 1.54 16.33 4.03
N GLU A 41 0.25 16.07 4.21
CA GLU A 41 -0.26 14.73 4.51
C GLU A 41 -0.05 13.79 3.33
N VAL A 42 -0.42 14.18 2.13
CA VAL A 42 -0.23 13.36 0.91
C VAL A 42 1.25 13.08 0.64
N VAL A 43 2.10 14.10 0.81
CA VAL A 43 3.56 13.93 0.64
C VAL A 43 4.12 13.00 1.69
N ALA A 44 3.71 13.13 2.96
CA ALA A 44 4.19 12.28 4.05
C ALA A 44 3.80 10.82 3.84
N ASP A 45 2.54 10.55 3.47
CA ASP A 45 2.08 9.19 3.18
C ASP A 45 2.87 8.56 2.03
N TYR A 46 2.94 9.24 0.89
CA TYR A 46 3.67 8.74 -0.28
C TYR A 46 5.15 8.45 0.02
N MET A 47 5.83 9.36 0.74
CA MET A 47 7.25 9.23 1.06
C MET A 47 7.54 8.18 2.14
N THR A 48 6.54 7.75 2.91
CA THR A 48 6.66 6.67 3.91
C THR A 48 7.22 5.38 3.30
N THR A 49 6.84 5.05 2.07
CA THR A 49 7.40 3.89 1.33
C THR A 49 8.91 4.05 1.12
N TYR A 50 9.37 5.24 0.79
CA TYR A 50 10.78 5.49 0.53
C TYR A 50 11.63 5.51 1.80
N VAL A 51 11.06 5.99 2.90
CA VAL A 51 11.72 5.92 4.23
C VAL A 51 11.80 4.48 4.71
N ASN A 52 10.69 3.75 4.68
CA ASN A 52 10.61 2.41 5.28
C ASN A 52 11.26 1.32 4.41
N TYR A 53 11.04 1.34 3.11
CA TYR A 53 11.51 0.27 2.22
C TYR A 53 12.88 0.59 1.60
N TYR A 54 13.11 1.83 1.17
CA TYR A 54 14.38 2.24 0.56
C TYR A 54 15.36 2.86 1.57
N HIS A 55 14.95 3.03 2.84
CA HIS A 55 15.77 3.57 3.91
C HIS A 55 16.35 4.96 3.63
N LEU A 56 15.58 5.80 2.93
CA LEU A 56 15.97 7.19 2.72
C LEU A 56 15.87 7.97 4.02
N GLU A 57 16.87 8.78 4.28
CA GLU A 57 16.87 9.72 5.41
C GLU A 57 15.92 10.88 5.10
N GLU A 58 14.91 11.07 5.96
CA GLU A 58 13.94 12.15 5.82
C GLU A 58 14.64 13.51 5.83
N GLY A 59 14.31 14.36 4.85
CA GLY A 59 14.95 15.66 4.65
C GLY A 59 16.35 15.61 4.03
N GLY A 60 16.88 14.41 3.74
CA GLY A 60 18.15 14.24 3.03
C GLY A 60 18.06 14.58 1.55
N GLU A 61 19.20 14.77 0.88
CA GLU A 61 19.28 15.16 -0.53
C GLU A 61 18.52 14.16 -1.44
N GLN A 62 18.68 12.85 -1.20
CA GLN A 62 17.98 11.82 -1.98
C GLN A 62 16.48 11.82 -1.72
N TYR A 63 16.05 12.04 -0.48
CA TYR A 63 14.65 12.16 -0.13
C TYR A 63 14.01 13.33 -0.88
N GLU A 64 14.62 14.51 -0.85
CA GLU A 64 14.13 15.71 -1.55
C GLU A 64 14.09 15.50 -3.08
N ALA A 65 15.12 14.86 -3.64
CA ALA A 65 15.14 14.55 -5.07
C ALA A 65 13.99 13.61 -5.48
N VAL A 66 13.74 12.55 -4.71
CA VAL A 66 12.65 11.59 -4.95
C VAL A 66 11.29 12.26 -4.74
N LYS A 67 11.11 13.02 -3.66
CA LYS A 67 9.89 13.78 -3.40
C LYS A 67 9.53 14.67 -4.58
N ASN A 68 10.47 15.48 -5.06
CA ASN A 68 10.24 16.40 -6.16
C ASN A 68 9.98 15.69 -7.50
N SER A 69 10.72 14.62 -7.81
CA SER A 69 10.54 13.89 -9.08
C SER A 69 9.27 13.04 -9.13
N ASN A 70 8.75 12.63 -7.99
CA ASN A 70 7.62 11.71 -7.90
C ASN A 70 6.35 12.41 -7.39
N ILE A 71 6.17 12.54 -6.06
CA ILE A 71 4.89 13.00 -5.53
C ILE A 71 4.57 14.46 -5.88
N VAL A 72 5.56 15.35 -5.89
CA VAL A 72 5.34 16.74 -6.33
C VAL A 72 4.92 16.77 -7.80
N SER A 73 5.58 15.98 -8.66
CA SER A 73 5.21 15.83 -10.07
C SER A 73 3.79 15.25 -10.25
N ILE A 74 3.40 14.26 -9.43
CA ILE A 74 2.05 13.71 -9.41
C ILE A 74 1.03 14.80 -9.05
N LEU A 75 1.26 15.55 -7.98
CA LEU A 75 0.36 16.62 -7.54
C LEU A 75 0.28 17.76 -8.55
N THR A 76 1.41 18.14 -9.17
CA THR A 76 1.42 19.12 -10.27
C THR A 76 0.55 18.63 -11.45
N ASN A 77 0.60 17.35 -11.78
CA ASN A 77 -0.23 16.77 -12.85
C ASN A 77 -1.72 16.74 -12.47
N ILE A 78 -2.06 16.35 -11.24
CA ILE A 78 -3.44 16.33 -10.75
C ILE A 78 -4.05 17.74 -10.74
N THR A 79 -3.28 18.73 -10.29
CA THR A 79 -3.75 20.11 -10.17
C THR A 79 -3.73 20.90 -11.49
N GLY A 80 -2.96 20.42 -12.49
CA GLY A 80 -2.69 21.18 -13.70
C GLY A 80 -1.92 22.50 -13.45
N ALA A 81 -1.31 22.64 -12.27
CA ALA A 81 -0.59 23.83 -11.86
C ALA A 81 0.71 24.02 -12.65
N ALA A 82 1.20 25.26 -12.74
CA ALA A 82 2.52 25.53 -13.29
C ALA A 82 3.63 24.97 -12.37
N GLU A 83 4.80 24.65 -12.93
CA GLU A 83 5.91 24.01 -12.19
C GLU A 83 6.42 24.81 -10.97
N ASP A 84 6.21 26.14 -10.97
CA ASP A 84 6.62 27.06 -9.90
C ASP A 84 5.49 27.38 -8.91
N THR A 85 4.34 26.71 -9.01
CA THR A 85 3.21 26.94 -8.13
C THR A 85 3.48 26.35 -6.74
N ASP A 86 3.19 27.13 -5.69
CA ASP A 86 3.18 26.63 -4.33
C ASP A 86 1.94 25.75 -4.10
N LEU A 87 2.11 24.43 -4.20
CA LEU A 87 1.05 23.45 -4.08
C LEU A 87 0.40 23.40 -2.69
N THR A 88 1.04 23.97 -1.67
CA THR A 88 0.45 24.08 -0.32
C THR A 88 -0.74 25.04 -0.28
N THR A 89 -0.85 25.92 -1.27
CA THR A 89 -1.93 26.92 -1.39
C THR A 89 -3.06 26.48 -2.31
N VAL A 90 -2.92 25.34 -2.98
CA VAL A 90 -3.90 24.83 -3.95
C VAL A 90 -4.97 24.00 -3.23
N ASP A 91 -6.22 24.15 -3.63
CA ASP A 91 -7.30 23.27 -3.20
C ASP A 91 -7.17 21.89 -3.92
N LEU A 92 -6.45 21.00 -3.26
CA LEU A 92 -6.17 19.66 -3.80
C LEU A 92 -7.46 18.84 -3.98
N ALA A 93 -8.47 19.05 -3.13
CA ALA A 93 -9.72 18.31 -3.22
C ALA A 93 -10.52 18.69 -4.47
N ALA A 94 -10.63 20.00 -4.73
CA ALA A 94 -11.27 20.50 -5.95
C ALA A 94 -10.49 20.03 -7.19
N ALA A 95 -9.17 20.14 -7.17
CA ALA A 95 -8.33 19.72 -8.29
C ALA A 95 -8.42 18.22 -8.59
N ALA A 96 -8.48 17.38 -7.56
CA ALA A 96 -8.65 15.93 -7.72
C ALA A 96 -10.02 15.58 -8.30
N GLU A 97 -11.09 16.29 -7.91
CA GLU A 97 -12.42 16.14 -8.48
C GLU A 97 -12.43 16.52 -9.95
N ASP A 98 -11.88 17.67 -10.30
CA ASP A 98 -11.77 18.14 -11.70
C ASP A 98 -10.96 17.16 -12.55
N TYR A 99 -9.82 16.67 -12.02
CA TYR A 99 -9.00 15.66 -12.70
C TYR A 99 -9.77 14.38 -13.01
N MET A 100 -10.59 13.90 -12.05
CA MET A 100 -11.41 12.70 -12.26
C MET A 100 -12.52 12.93 -13.29
N LEU A 101 -13.16 14.09 -13.30
CA LEU A 101 -14.16 14.47 -14.27
C LEU A 101 -13.57 14.53 -15.69
N ASP A 102 -12.38 15.15 -15.83
CA ASP A 102 -11.63 15.20 -17.09
C ASP A 102 -11.18 13.83 -17.58
N ALA A 103 -10.85 12.93 -16.64
CA ALA A 103 -10.56 11.52 -16.93
C ALA A 103 -11.78 10.68 -17.30
N GLY A 104 -12.98 11.28 -17.28
CA GLY A 104 -14.24 10.73 -17.78
C GLY A 104 -15.11 10.04 -16.73
N LEU A 105 -14.88 10.28 -15.42
CA LEU A 105 -15.88 9.97 -14.40
C LEU A 105 -17.03 11.00 -14.47
N THR A 106 -18.21 10.57 -14.08
CA THR A 106 -19.35 11.48 -13.90
C THR A 106 -19.34 12.08 -12.49
N ALA A 107 -20.03 13.21 -12.29
CA ALA A 107 -20.19 13.83 -10.97
C ALA A 107 -20.87 12.88 -9.96
N ASP A 108 -21.80 12.05 -10.42
CA ASP A 108 -22.46 11.04 -9.59
C ASP A 108 -21.49 9.94 -9.16
N GLU A 109 -20.60 9.48 -10.06
CA GLU A 109 -19.55 8.51 -9.74
C GLU A 109 -18.53 9.08 -8.72
N VAL A 110 -18.12 10.34 -8.87
CA VAL A 110 -17.22 11.00 -7.89
C VAL A 110 -17.92 11.16 -6.54
N THR A 111 -19.19 11.53 -6.52
CA THR A 111 -19.98 11.62 -5.28
C THR A 111 -20.11 10.26 -4.59
N ALA A 112 -20.41 9.21 -5.33
CA ALA A 112 -20.50 7.85 -4.80
C ALA A 112 -19.14 7.35 -4.29
N LEU A 113 -18.05 7.64 -5.00
CA LEU A 113 -16.68 7.33 -4.58
C LEU A 113 -16.35 7.98 -3.23
N LYS A 114 -16.59 9.30 -3.09
CA LYS A 114 -16.39 10.01 -1.81
C LYS A 114 -17.21 9.40 -0.68
N ALA A 115 -18.48 9.06 -0.95
CA ALA A 115 -19.35 8.45 0.03
C ALA A 115 -18.88 7.05 0.45
N ASN A 116 -18.37 6.25 -0.48
CA ASN A 116 -17.84 4.93 -0.19
C ASN A 116 -16.51 5.01 0.58
N LEU A 117 -15.61 5.92 0.22
CA LEU A 117 -14.34 6.12 0.93
C LEU A 117 -14.52 6.67 2.36
N ALA A 118 -15.60 7.42 2.61
CA ALA A 118 -15.91 7.96 3.94
C ALA A 118 -16.54 6.94 4.91
N LYS A 119 -16.87 5.74 4.45
CA LYS A 119 -17.46 4.70 5.31
C LYS A 119 -16.40 4.06 6.21
N ASP A 120 -16.73 3.92 7.50
CA ASP A 120 -15.97 3.07 8.41
C ASP A 120 -16.20 1.60 8.04
N TYR A 121 -15.21 1.03 7.38
CA TYR A 121 -15.14 -0.41 7.22
C TYR A 121 -14.39 -0.99 8.41
N THR A 122 -15.10 -1.36 9.47
CA THR A 122 -14.53 -2.23 10.49
C THR A 122 -14.21 -3.56 9.80
N VAL A 123 -12.94 -3.75 9.47
CA VAL A 123 -12.46 -5.11 9.26
C VAL A 123 -12.68 -5.78 10.61
N GLU A 124 -13.69 -6.66 10.71
CA GLU A 124 -13.70 -7.62 11.78
C GLU A 124 -12.40 -8.41 11.61
N THR A 125 -11.35 -7.94 12.27
CA THR A 125 -10.24 -8.83 12.56
C THR A 125 -10.89 -9.91 13.38
N GLU A 126 -11.11 -11.08 12.79
CA GLU A 126 -11.38 -12.27 13.59
C GLU A 126 -10.32 -12.23 14.69
N ALA A 127 -10.79 -12.00 15.91
CA ALA A 127 -9.92 -12.12 17.07
C ALA A 127 -9.21 -13.45 16.93
N PRO A 128 -7.89 -13.53 17.21
CA PRO A 128 -7.20 -14.81 17.13
C PRO A 128 -8.08 -15.81 17.86
N ALA A 129 -8.51 -16.85 17.14
CA ALA A 129 -9.37 -17.88 17.68
C ALA A 129 -8.82 -18.28 19.05
N GLU A 130 -9.65 -18.20 20.10
CA GLU A 130 -9.30 -18.67 21.43
C GLU A 130 -8.66 -20.04 21.29
N GLU A 131 -7.46 -20.16 21.83
CA GLU A 131 -6.68 -21.40 21.85
C GLU A 131 -7.56 -22.51 22.43
N THR A 132 -8.02 -23.40 21.57
CA THR A 132 -8.55 -24.70 21.99
C THR A 132 -7.37 -25.53 22.50
N PRO A 133 -7.54 -26.39 23.51
CA PRO A 133 -6.45 -27.04 24.23
C PRO A 133 -5.49 -27.83 23.34
N GLU A 134 -4.24 -27.71 23.63
CA GLU A 134 -3.06 -28.31 23.00
C GLU A 134 -3.25 -29.74 22.47
N GLU A 135 -3.22 -29.86 21.14
CA GLU A 135 -2.69 -31.07 20.49
C GLU A 135 -1.16 -30.94 20.32
N PRO A 136 -0.39 -32.02 20.24
CA PRO A 136 1.05 -32.00 20.40
C PRO A 136 1.74 -31.12 19.37
N VAL A 137 2.59 -30.22 19.86
CA VAL A 137 3.31 -29.17 19.12
C VAL A 137 4.06 -29.75 17.92
N PRO A 138 3.73 -29.38 16.67
CA PRO A 138 4.53 -29.74 15.51
C PRO A 138 5.90 -29.07 15.60
N GLN A 139 6.96 -29.83 15.38
CA GLN A 139 8.33 -29.31 15.42
C GLN A 139 8.56 -28.29 14.29
N ALA A 140 9.30 -27.22 14.58
CA ALA A 140 9.74 -26.26 13.57
C ALA A 140 10.45 -26.99 12.41
N GLN A 141 10.02 -26.72 11.19
CA GLN A 141 10.60 -27.27 9.97
C GLN A 141 11.55 -26.26 9.33
N THR A 142 12.37 -26.70 8.41
CA THR A 142 13.20 -25.82 7.60
C THR A 142 12.80 -25.92 6.14
N TYR A 143 12.85 -24.79 5.41
CA TYR A 143 12.60 -24.74 3.98
C TYR A 143 13.80 -24.12 3.27
N THR A 144 14.24 -24.70 2.17
CA THR A 144 15.31 -24.14 1.35
C THR A 144 14.71 -23.37 0.18
N VAL A 145 15.01 -22.09 0.09
CA VAL A 145 14.47 -21.20 -0.96
C VAL A 145 14.96 -21.63 -2.33
N GLU A 146 14.03 -21.83 -3.25
CA GLU A 146 14.26 -22.20 -4.64
C GLU A 146 14.04 -21.01 -5.61
N ALA A 147 14.40 -21.21 -6.88
CA ALA A 147 14.21 -20.19 -7.89
C ALA A 147 12.71 -19.93 -8.17
N GLY A 148 12.26 -18.70 -8.00
CA GLY A 148 10.86 -18.31 -8.17
C GLY A 148 10.04 -18.30 -6.89
N ASP A 149 10.63 -18.68 -5.76
CA ASP A 149 9.96 -18.61 -4.46
C ASP A 149 9.76 -17.17 -4.00
N CYS A 150 8.68 -16.99 -3.28
CA CYS A 150 8.46 -15.85 -2.39
C CYS A 150 7.79 -16.36 -1.10
N LEU A 151 7.87 -15.58 -0.04
CA LEU A 151 7.33 -16.01 1.27
C LEU A 151 5.84 -16.38 1.23
N TRP A 152 5.09 -15.76 0.34
CA TRP A 152 3.67 -16.11 0.12
C TRP A 152 3.51 -17.52 -0.44
N ASN A 153 4.29 -17.88 -1.48
CA ASN A 153 4.24 -19.21 -2.09
C ASN A 153 4.73 -20.28 -1.11
N ILE A 154 5.80 -20.00 -0.38
CA ILE A 154 6.33 -20.87 0.66
C ILE A 154 5.28 -21.08 1.76
N ALA A 155 4.64 -20.00 2.24
CA ALA A 155 3.58 -20.11 3.24
C ALA A 155 2.37 -20.90 2.72
N TYR A 156 2.01 -20.73 1.44
CA TYR A 156 0.94 -21.51 0.84
C TYR A 156 1.27 -23.01 0.78
N GLU A 157 2.52 -23.35 0.44
CA GLU A 157 2.99 -24.74 0.38
C GLU A 157 3.02 -25.39 1.77
N VAL A 158 3.52 -24.67 2.78
CA VAL A 158 3.78 -25.22 4.11
C VAL A 158 2.55 -25.21 5.02
N TYR A 159 1.74 -24.15 4.93
CA TYR A 159 0.58 -23.92 5.80
C TYR A 159 -0.77 -24.07 5.09
N GLY A 160 -0.77 -24.30 3.76
CA GLY A 160 -1.99 -24.33 2.95
C GLY A 160 -2.60 -22.94 2.69
N THR A 161 -1.97 -21.87 3.15
CA THR A 161 -2.42 -20.50 2.94
C THR A 161 -1.25 -19.52 2.84
N GLY A 162 -1.25 -18.67 1.81
CA GLY A 162 -0.21 -17.65 1.62
C GLY A 162 -0.28 -16.51 2.66
N THR A 163 -1.43 -16.28 3.30
CA THR A 163 -1.61 -15.18 4.27
C THR A 163 -0.69 -15.30 5.50
N ARG A 164 -0.18 -16.50 5.80
CA ARG A 164 0.76 -16.75 6.90
C ARG A 164 2.24 -16.47 6.56
N TRP A 165 2.53 -15.84 5.43
CA TRP A 165 3.90 -15.46 5.08
C TRP A 165 4.61 -14.62 6.14
N THR A 166 3.85 -13.82 6.90
CA THR A 166 4.37 -12.98 7.98
C THR A 166 4.98 -13.79 9.11
N VAL A 167 4.44 -14.98 9.42
CA VAL A 167 4.99 -15.90 10.44
C VAL A 167 6.39 -16.38 10.04
N ILE A 168 6.58 -16.73 8.76
CA ILE A 168 7.90 -17.10 8.23
C ILE A 168 8.84 -15.90 8.25
N TYR A 169 8.37 -14.72 7.85
CA TYR A 169 9.16 -13.49 7.87
C TYR A 169 9.68 -13.17 9.30
N GLU A 170 8.79 -13.12 10.28
CA GLU A 170 9.16 -12.78 11.65
C GLU A 170 10.16 -13.78 12.27
N ALA A 171 10.02 -15.06 11.96
CA ALA A 171 10.94 -16.10 12.43
C ALA A 171 12.35 -16.00 11.80
N ASN A 172 12.48 -15.28 10.69
CA ASN A 172 13.73 -15.19 9.92
C ASN A 172 14.21 -13.75 9.71
N ARG A 173 13.52 -12.73 10.25
CA ARG A 173 13.74 -11.31 9.95
C ARG A 173 15.21 -10.85 10.09
N ASP A 174 15.94 -11.40 11.05
CA ASP A 174 17.33 -11.02 11.31
C ASP A 174 18.33 -11.70 10.37
N THR A 175 17.92 -12.78 9.72
CA THR A 175 18.78 -13.63 8.87
C THR A 175 18.32 -13.66 7.42
N ILE A 176 17.09 -13.25 7.13
CA ILE A 176 16.51 -13.36 5.79
C ILE A 176 17.32 -12.55 4.76
N ARG A 177 17.66 -13.18 3.66
CA ARG A 177 18.34 -12.61 2.50
C ARG A 177 17.54 -12.97 1.26
N ASP A 178 17.60 -12.13 0.26
CA ASP A 178 16.95 -12.39 -1.03
C ASP A 178 17.88 -13.21 -1.93
N HIS A 179 18.05 -14.49 -1.62
CA HIS A 179 18.85 -15.39 -2.45
C HIS A 179 18.37 -16.85 -2.39
N ILE A 180 18.52 -17.53 -3.54
CA ILE A 180 18.27 -18.96 -3.70
C ILE A 180 19.23 -19.76 -2.83
N GLY A 181 18.74 -20.84 -2.23
CA GLY A 181 19.52 -21.74 -1.36
C GLY A 181 19.57 -21.30 0.11
N GLN A 182 18.94 -20.17 0.45
CA GLN A 182 18.77 -19.80 1.85
C GLN A 182 17.86 -20.80 2.56
N VAL A 183 18.25 -21.21 3.77
CA VAL A 183 17.40 -22.05 4.62
C VAL A 183 16.61 -21.15 5.56
N LEU A 184 15.29 -21.24 5.50
CA LEU A 184 14.35 -20.54 6.36
C LEU A 184 13.86 -21.46 7.47
N THR A 185 13.72 -20.93 8.67
CA THR A 185 13.00 -21.57 9.77
C THR A 185 11.50 -21.40 9.54
N ILE A 186 10.77 -22.48 9.50
CA ILE A 186 9.32 -22.52 9.35
C ILE A 186 8.72 -22.84 10.72
N PRO A 187 8.14 -21.86 11.41
CA PRO A 187 7.44 -22.12 12.67
C PRO A 187 6.30 -23.12 12.46
N ALA A 188 5.98 -23.83 13.52
CA ALA A 188 4.81 -24.70 13.51
C ALA A 188 3.51 -23.91 13.24
N ALA A 189 2.53 -24.58 12.62
CA ALA A 189 1.29 -23.98 12.20
C ALA A 189 0.40 -23.58 13.39
#